data_a729a8c8c3273e22b69c544dd9b9cd12
#
_entry.id   a729a8c8c3273e22b69c544dd9b9cd12
#
_cell.length_a   1.000
_cell.length_b   1.000
_cell.length_c   1.000
_cell.angle_alpha   90.00
_cell.angle_beta   90.00
_cell.angle_gamma   90.00
#
_symmetry.space_group_name_H-M   'P 1'
#
loop_
_entity.id
_entity.type
_entity.pdbx_description
1 polymer ?
#
loop_
_entity_poly.entity_id
_entity_poly.type
_entity_poly.pdbx_seq_one_letter_code
_entity_poly.pdbx_strand_id
1 'polypeptide(L)'
;LIGSVHDPIYQGAGAYGVAGVPQVKEGAVSKAHGGVLFIDEIGELQTCQINKLLKVLEDRRVMFESAYYSEENKKIPTYIHDVFKNGIPADFRLIGATTRKPEEIPEAVRSRCVEIYFNPLTRDNIEKIIYGAAERIKINIEQNAVEMIARYAKNGRDAVKILQMAKNIIFLDNRRNVTLD
;
A
#
# COMPACT_ATOMS: atom_id res chain seq x y z
N LEU A 1 0.31 -10.47 -0.90
CA LEU A 1 -0.49 -9.72 -1.87
C LEU A 1 -1.61 -10.57 -2.45
N ILE A 2 -1.29 -11.64 -3.16
CA ILE A 2 -2.26 -12.48 -3.89
C ILE A 2 -3.04 -13.41 -2.96
N GLY A 3 -2.43 -13.89 -1.90
CA GLY A 3 -2.91 -14.92 -1.00
C GLY A 3 -1.96 -16.11 -0.98
N SER A 4 -2.30 -17.12 -0.21
CA SER A 4 -1.49 -18.34 -0.07
C SER A 4 -2.38 -19.55 0.20
N VAL A 5 -1.85 -20.72 -0.10
CA VAL A 5 -2.44 -21.99 0.36
C VAL A 5 -1.56 -22.53 1.48
N HIS A 6 -2.19 -22.89 2.57
CA HIS A 6 -1.54 -23.58 3.68
C HIS A 6 -1.80 -25.07 3.52
N ASP A 7 -0.75 -25.79 3.11
CA ASP A 7 -0.81 -27.22 2.94
C ASP A 7 -0.78 -27.96 4.28
N PRO A 8 -1.45 -29.12 4.37
CA PRO A 8 -1.63 -29.86 5.63
C PRO A 8 -0.35 -30.24 6.38
N ILE A 9 0.77 -30.37 5.65
CA ILE A 9 2.08 -30.77 6.22
C ILE A 9 2.60 -29.72 7.21
N TYR A 10 2.27 -28.44 7.02
CA TYR A 10 2.73 -27.35 7.87
C TYR A 10 1.82 -27.07 9.07
N GLN A 11 0.68 -27.75 9.13
CA GLN A 11 -0.32 -27.54 10.19
C GLN A 11 -0.12 -28.50 11.36
N GLY A 12 1.06 -28.96 11.66
CA GLY A 12 1.35 -29.89 12.75
C GLY A 12 0.08 -30.61 13.27
N ALA A 13 0.02 -31.89 13.44
CA ALA A 13 -1.16 -32.68 13.83
C ALA A 13 -1.78 -32.20 15.15
N GLY A 14 -2.20 -30.93 15.24
CA GLY A 14 -2.94 -30.34 16.35
C GLY A 14 -4.43 -30.63 16.20
N ALA A 15 -5.10 -30.95 17.31
CA ALA A 15 -6.42 -31.53 17.45
C ALA A 15 -7.62 -30.78 16.84
N TYR A 16 -7.43 -29.73 16.04
CA TYR A 16 -8.50 -28.86 15.51
C TYR A 16 -8.47 -28.60 13.99
N GLY A 17 -7.55 -29.22 13.26
CA GLY A 17 -7.54 -29.14 11.79
C GLY A 17 -8.08 -30.42 11.17
N VAL A 18 -8.92 -30.32 10.14
CA VAL A 18 -9.29 -31.49 9.31
C VAL A 18 -8.00 -31.90 8.61
N ALA A 19 -7.33 -32.92 9.16
CA ALA A 19 -6.05 -33.40 8.67
C ALA A 19 -6.16 -33.72 7.17
N GLY A 20 -5.31 -33.14 6.37
CA GLY A 20 -5.26 -33.40 4.94
C GLY A 20 -6.05 -32.44 4.04
N VAL A 21 -6.65 -31.36 4.55
CA VAL A 21 -7.39 -30.38 3.74
C VAL A 21 -6.55 -29.11 3.54
N PRO A 22 -6.20 -28.72 2.31
CA PRO A 22 -5.50 -27.46 2.06
C PRO A 22 -6.40 -26.27 2.39
N GLN A 23 -5.85 -25.28 3.12
CA GLN A 23 -6.59 -24.08 3.50
C GLN A 23 -6.12 -22.89 2.67
N VAL A 24 -7.06 -22.18 2.09
CA VAL A 24 -6.79 -20.96 1.31
C VAL A 24 -6.87 -19.75 2.22
N LYS A 25 -5.82 -18.90 2.17
CA LYS A 25 -5.78 -17.61 2.83
C LYS A 25 -5.86 -16.50 1.80
N GLU A 26 -6.90 -15.70 1.89
CA GLU A 26 -7.09 -14.55 1.02
C GLU A 26 -5.97 -13.52 1.14
N GLY A 27 -5.57 -12.96 0.00
CA GLY A 27 -4.64 -11.85 -0.07
C GLY A 27 -5.32 -10.48 -0.13
N ALA A 28 -4.51 -9.43 -0.26
CA ALA A 28 -5.01 -8.07 -0.41
C ALA A 28 -5.89 -7.89 -1.66
N VAL A 29 -5.57 -8.59 -2.75
CA VAL A 29 -6.33 -8.51 -4.01
C VAL A 29 -7.76 -9.03 -3.87
N SER A 30 -7.97 -10.17 -3.17
CA SER A 30 -9.31 -10.71 -2.94
C SER A 30 -10.11 -9.81 -1.98
N LYS A 31 -9.45 -9.27 -0.96
CA LYS A 31 -10.07 -8.32 -0.01
C LYS A 31 -10.46 -6.99 -0.64
N ALA A 32 -9.83 -6.61 -1.75
CA ALA A 32 -10.16 -5.41 -2.52
C ALA A 32 -11.31 -5.62 -3.50
N HIS A 33 -11.91 -6.82 -3.57
CA HIS A 33 -13.03 -7.12 -4.47
C HIS A 33 -14.17 -6.08 -4.33
N GLY A 34 -14.64 -5.56 -5.45
CA GLY A 34 -15.65 -4.51 -5.50
C GLY A 34 -15.17 -3.11 -5.12
N GLY A 35 -13.86 -2.94 -4.84
CA GLY A 35 -13.28 -1.69 -4.35
C GLY A 35 -12.00 -1.27 -5.07
N VAL A 36 -11.07 -0.70 -4.31
CA VAL A 36 -9.79 -0.17 -4.79
C VAL A 36 -8.65 -0.83 -4.05
N LEU A 37 -7.64 -1.29 -4.80
CA LEU A 37 -6.36 -1.70 -4.26
C LEU A 37 -5.33 -0.59 -4.51
N PHE A 38 -4.86 0.03 -3.44
CA PHE A 38 -3.76 0.98 -3.50
C PHE A 38 -2.44 0.28 -3.17
N ILE A 39 -1.45 0.43 -4.04
CA ILE A 39 -0.10 -0.09 -3.82
C ILE A 39 0.87 1.07 -3.86
N ASP A 40 1.45 1.40 -2.70
CA ASP A 40 2.54 2.35 -2.60
C ASP A 40 3.84 1.67 -3.05
N GLU A 41 4.67 2.42 -3.78
CA GLU A 41 5.91 1.94 -4.40
C GLU A 41 5.70 0.67 -5.25
N ILE A 42 4.69 0.68 -6.13
CA ILE A 42 4.38 -0.47 -7.01
C ILE A 42 5.59 -0.88 -7.87
N GLY A 43 6.48 0.06 -8.17
CA GLY A 43 7.73 -0.18 -8.90
C GLY A 43 8.73 -1.09 -8.17
N GLU A 44 8.58 -1.27 -6.84
CA GLU A 44 9.43 -2.15 -6.02
C GLU A 44 8.95 -3.60 -5.99
N LEU A 45 7.79 -3.89 -6.57
CA LEU A 45 7.31 -5.27 -6.65
C LEU A 45 8.21 -6.11 -7.54
N GLN A 46 8.49 -7.33 -7.11
CA GLN A 46 9.21 -8.30 -7.93
C GLN A 46 8.41 -8.66 -9.20
N THR A 47 9.09 -8.97 -10.29
CA THR A 47 8.46 -9.31 -11.57
C THR A 47 7.42 -10.43 -11.44
N CYS A 48 7.69 -11.45 -10.61
CA CYS A 48 6.73 -12.53 -10.36
C CYS A 48 5.45 -12.04 -9.68
N GLN A 49 5.54 -11.05 -8.79
CA GLN A 49 4.40 -10.45 -8.11
C GLN A 49 3.59 -9.57 -9.07
N ILE A 50 4.27 -8.81 -9.91
CA ILE A 50 3.65 -8.00 -10.97
C ILE A 50 2.87 -8.90 -11.94
N ASN A 51 3.48 -9.97 -12.45
CA ASN A 51 2.82 -10.88 -13.38
C ASN A 51 1.57 -11.54 -12.78
N LYS A 52 1.64 -11.95 -11.51
CA LYS A 52 0.48 -12.47 -10.79
C LYS A 52 -0.62 -11.41 -10.61
N LEU A 53 -0.24 -10.17 -10.30
CA LEU A 53 -1.18 -9.06 -10.16
C LEU A 53 -1.88 -8.75 -11.48
N LEU A 54 -1.12 -8.70 -12.60
CA LEU A 54 -1.66 -8.48 -13.94
C LEU A 54 -2.63 -9.59 -14.33
N LYS A 55 -2.30 -10.85 -14.04
CA LYS A 55 -3.19 -11.97 -14.29
C LYS A 55 -4.51 -11.84 -13.53
N VAL A 56 -4.46 -11.43 -12.25
CA VAL A 56 -5.69 -11.20 -11.47
C VAL A 56 -6.52 -10.05 -12.03
N LEU A 57 -5.89 -8.97 -12.51
CA LEU A 57 -6.59 -7.85 -13.16
C LEU A 57 -7.32 -8.28 -14.45
N GLU A 58 -6.74 -9.22 -15.21
CA GLU A 58 -7.35 -9.77 -16.43
C GLU A 58 -8.48 -10.74 -16.11
N ASP A 59 -8.20 -11.72 -15.24
CA ASP A 59 -9.14 -12.80 -14.92
C ASP A 59 -10.23 -12.38 -13.92
N ARG A 60 -10.01 -11.27 -13.18
CA ARG A 60 -10.85 -10.78 -12.08
C ARG A 60 -11.07 -11.82 -10.99
N ARG A 61 -10.14 -12.77 -10.89
CA ARG A 61 -10.15 -13.88 -9.93
C ARG A 61 -8.73 -14.23 -9.52
N VAL A 62 -8.60 -14.74 -8.29
CA VAL A 62 -7.37 -15.36 -7.79
C VAL A 62 -7.53 -16.86 -7.86
N MET A 63 -6.70 -17.51 -8.67
CA MET A 63 -6.61 -18.97 -8.73
C MET A 63 -5.58 -19.46 -7.72
N PHE A 64 -5.86 -20.59 -7.10
CA PHE A 64 -4.99 -21.24 -6.14
C PHE A 64 -4.59 -22.62 -6.64
N GLU A 65 -3.35 -23.00 -6.35
CA GLU A 65 -2.79 -24.31 -6.70
C GLU A 65 -2.20 -24.93 -5.44
N SER A 66 -2.43 -26.24 -5.27
CA SER A 66 -1.85 -27.03 -4.19
C SER A 66 -1.58 -28.45 -4.69
N ALA A 67 -0.40 -28.97 -4.38
CA ALA A 67 -0.06 -30.36 -4.68
C ALA A 67 -0.90 -31.36 -3.86
N TYR A 68 -1.57 -30.91 -2.82
CA TYR A 68 -2.41 -31.73 -1.92
C TYR A 68 -3.89 -31.64 -2.24
N TYR A 69 -4.27 -30.86 -3.24
CA TYR A 69 -5.64 -30.78 -3.70
C TYR A 69 -5.92 -31.83 -4.77
N SER A 70 -7.00 -32.59 -4.60
CA SER A 70 -7.55 -33.50 -5.59
C SER A 70 -9.06 -33.34 -5.66
N GLU A 71 -9.60 -33.19 -6.86
CA GLU A 71 -11.05 -33.11 -7.10
C GLU A 71 -11.80 -34.37 -6.64
N GLU A 72 -11.14 -35.53 -6.66
CA GLU A 72 -11.73 -36.81 -6.27
C GLU A 72 -11.79 -37.03 -4.75
N ASN A 73 -11.12 -36.17 -3.99
CA ASN A 73 -11.04 -36.32 -2.54
C ASN A 73 -12.33 -35.87 -1.84
N LYS A 74 -13.24 -36.80 -1.59
CA LYS A 74 -14.53 -36.54 -0.92
C LYS A 74 -14.42 -36.03 0.52
N LYS A 75 -13.23 -36.08 1.14
CA LYS A 75 -13.00 -35.49 2.47
C LYS A 75 -12.83 -34.00 2.46
N ILE A 76 -12.55 -33.40 1.27
CA ILE A 76 -12.41 -31.97 1.10
C ILE A 76 -13.83 -31.35 1.05
N PRO A 77 -14.12 -30.32 1.88
CA PRO A 77 -15.40 -29.64 1.84
C PRO A 77 -15.70 -29.00 0.46
N THR A 78 -16.97 -28.99 0.07
CA THR A 78 -17.42 -28.49 -1.26
C THR A 78 -16.97 -27.06 -1.52
N TYR A 79 -16.97 -26.18 -0.50
CA TYR A 79 -16.53 -24.80 -0.66
C TYR A 79 -15.02 -24.68 -1.01
N ILE A 80 -14.18 -25.61 -0.53
CA ILE A 80 -12.77 -25.67 -0.90
C ILE A 80 -12.62 -26.12 -2.35
N HIS A 81 -13.39 -27.13 -2.79
CA HIS A 81 -13.42 -27.54 -4.20
C HIS A 81 -13.80 -26.37 -5.11
N ASP A 82 -14.80 -25.57 -4.70
CA ASP A 82 -15.23 -24.40 -5.48
C ASP A 82 -14.11 -23.34 -5.59
N VAL A 83 -13.40 -23.07 -4.49
CA VAL A 83 -12.27 -22.13 -4.50
C VAL A 83 -11.12 -22.60 -5.39
N PHE A 84 -10.76 -23.89 -5.38
CA PHE A 84 -9.71 -24.39 -6.26
C PHE A 84 -10.12 -24.43 -7.73
N LYS A 85 -11.39 -24.71 -8.01
CA LYS A 85 -11.93 -24.81 -9.35
C LYS A 85 -12.22 -23.44 -9.97
N ASN A 86 -12.87 -22.57 -9.22
CA ASN A 86 -13.38 -21.29 -9.72
C ASN A 86 -12.58 -20.08 -9.26
N GLY A 87 -11.63 -20.24 -8.32
CA GLY A 87 -10.90 -19.15 -7.71
C GLY A 87 -11.76 -18.27 -6.80
N ILE A 88 -11.11 -17.31 -6.16
CA ILE A 88 -11.78 -16.28 -5.35
C ILE A 88 -11.96 -15.02 -6.20
N PRO A 89 -13.17 -14.39 -6.22
CA PRO A 89 -13.39 -13.14 -6.93
C PRO A 89 -12.44 -12.03 -6.49
N ALA A 90 -11.90 -11.28 -7.44
CA ALA A 90 -10.95 -10.18 -7.20
C ALA A 90 -11.09 -9.12 -8.30
N ASP A 91 -12.30 -8.61 -8.50
CA ASP A 91 -12.58 -7.48 -9.39
C ASP A 91 -12.40 -6.18 -8.60
N PHE A 92 -11.33 -5.46 -8.86
CA PHE A 92 -10.97 -4.22 -8.17
C PHE A 92 -10.33 -3.22 -9.13
N ARG A 93 -10.26 -1.96 -8.72
CA ARG A 93 -9.48 -0.94 -9.41
C ARG A 93 -8.11 -0.82 -8.76
N LEU A 94 -7.04 -0.82 -9.58
CA LEU A 94 -5.68 -0.67 -9.10
C LEU A 94 -5.28 0.80 -9.14
N ILE A 95 -4.71 1.29 -8.04
CA ILE A 95 -3.99 2.56 -7.98
C ILE A 95 -2.58 2.23 -7.49
N GLY A 96 -1.58 2.54 -8.31
CA GLY A 96 -0.17 2.39 -7.97
C GLY A 96 0.50 3.75 -7.82
N ALA A 97 1.29 3.95 -6.77
CA ALA A 97 2.21 5.07 -6.64
C ALA A 97 3.65 4.57 -6.76
N THR A 98 4.53 5.36 -7.33
CA THR A 98 5.95 5.03 -7.45
C THR A 98 6.81 6.28 -7.58
N THR A 99 8.03 6.22 -7.09
CA THR A 99 9.08 7.22 -7.30
C THR A 99 10.00 6.88 -8.49
N ARG A 100 9.84 5.70 -9.07
CA ARG A 100 10.62 5.25 -10.23
C ARG A 100 10.23 5.99 -11.49
N LYS A 101 11.18 6.12 -12.41
CA LYS A 101 10.93 6.69 -13.74
C LYS A 101 10.03 5.75 -14.56
N PRO A 102 9.25 6.29 -15.51
CA PRO A 102 8.37 5.47 -16.35
C PRO A 102 9.08 4.30 -17.04
N GLU A 103 10.32 4.52 -17.49
CA GLU A 103 11.12 3.51 -18.20
C GLU A 103 11.50 2.31 -17.31
N GLU A 104 11.50 2.51 -15.99
CA GLU A 104 11.83 1.47 -15.01
C GLU A 104 10.60 0.63 -14.61
N ILE A 105 9.40 1.07 -15.00
CA ILE A 105 8.16 0.34 -14.75
C ILE A 105 7.87 -0.58 -15.94
N PRO A 106 7.58 -1.89 -15.70
CA PRO A 106 7.29 -2.83 -16.77
C PRO A 106 6.18 -2.32 -17.69
N GLU A 107 6.40 -2.39 -19.00
CA GLU A 107 5.45 -1.93 -20.02
C GLU A 107 4.08 -2.61 -19.87
N ALA A 108 4.05 -3.87 -19.44
CA ALA A 108 2.82 -4.61 -19.19
C ALA A 108 1.92 -3.95 -18.11
N VAL A 109 2.50 -3.24 -17.14
CA VAL A 109 1.76 -2.43 -16.15
C VAL A 109 1.33 -1.11 -16.77
N ARG A 110 2.26 -0.40 -17.41
CA ARG A 110 2.02 0.93 -17.98
C ARG A 110 0.91 0.91 -19.05
N SER A 111 0.92 -0.08 -19.92
CA SER A 111 -0.08 -0.22 -20.99
C SER A 111 -1.53 -0.42 -20.47
N ARG A 112 -1.70 -0.78 -19.20
CA ARG A 112 -3.01 -1.01 -18.57
C ARG A 112 -3.42 0.09 -17.59
N CYS A 113 -2.57 1.11 -17.40
CA CYS A 113 -2.79 2.19 -16.45
C CYS A 113 -2.83 3.54 -17.14
N VAL A 114 -3.56 4.48 -16.56
CA VAL A 114 -3.44 5.90 -16.88
C VAL A 114 -2.33 6.48 -16.01
N GLU A 115 -1.34 7.10 -16.65
CA GLU A 115 -0.20 7.69 -15.95
C GLU A 115 -0.53 9.13 -15.53
N ILE A 116 -0.29 9.44 -14.26
CA ILE A 116 -0.44 10.77 -13.68
C ILE A 116 0.90 11.19 -13.08
N TYR A 117 1.45 12.29 -13.56
CA TYR A 117 2.74 12.81 -13.12
C TYR A 117 2.56 13.91 -12.08
N PHE A 118 3.33 13.82 -11.01
CA PHE A 118 3.42 14.85 -9.98
C PHE A 118 4.72 15.61 -10.12
N ASN A 119 4.63 16.91 -10.28
CA ASN A 119 5.80 17.77 -10.30
C ASN A 119 6.40 17.94 -8.90
N PRO A 120 7.71 18.18 -8.79
CA PRO A 120 8.32 18.58 -7.54
C PRO A 120 7.63 19.80 -6.93
N LEU A 121 7.52 19.84 -5.61
CA LEU A 121 6.94 20.98 -4.90
C LEU A 121 7.81 22.20 -5.07
N THR A 122 7.20 23.35 -5.42
CA THR A 122 7.84 24.66 -5.39
C THR A 122 7.96 25.12 -3.94
N ARG A 123 8.79 26.16 -3.70
CA ARG A 123 8.91 26.81 -2.40
C ARG A 123 7.55 27.28 -1.87
N ASP A 124 6.77 27.94 -2.70
CA ASP A 124 5.43 28.43 -2.35
C ASP A 124 4.49 27.30 -1.96
N ASN A 125 4.60 26.14 -2.62
CA ASN A 125 3.82 24.94 -2.25
C ASN A 125 4.23 24.40 -0.87
N ILE A 126 5.52 24.42 -0.56
CA ILE A 126 6.03 24.02 0.75
C ILE A 126 5.54 24.99 1.83
N GLU A 127 5.57 26.30 1.59
CA GLU A 127 5.05 27.31 2.52
C GLU A 127 3.56 27.08 2.81
N LYS A 128 2.74 26.84 1.78
CA LYS A 128 1.33 26.50 1.95
C LYS A 128 1.12 25.23 2.80
N ILE A 129 1.97 24.23 2.62
CA ILE A 129 1.94 22.99 3.44
C ILE A 129 2.26 23.31 4.91
N ILE A 130 3.25 24.18 5.15
CA ILE A 130 3.63 24.61 6.51
C ILE A 130 2.48 25.33 7.19
N TYR A 131 1.85 26.30 6.52
CA TYR A 131 0.69 27.02 7.07
C TYR A 131 -0.46 26.08 7.38
N GLY A 132 -0.84 25.20 6.45
CA GLY A 132 -1.91 24.22 6.68
C GLY A 132 -1.59 23.22 7.79
N ALA A 133 -0.32 22.87 7.97
CA ALA A 133 0.11 22.03 9.08
C ALA A 133 0.07 22.78 10.42
N ALA A 134 0.53 24.04 10.45
CA ALA A 134 0.50 24.89 11.64
C ALA A 134 -0.95 25.10 12.17
N GLU A 135 -1.89 25.35 11.25
CA GLU A 135 -3.31 25.47 11.57
C GLU A 135 -3.86 24.18 12.21
N ARG A 136 -3.57 23.01 11.61
CA ARG A 136 -4.02 21.72 12.13
C ARG A 136 -3.49 21.40 13.52
N ILE A 137 -2.25 21.77 13.81
CA ILE A 137 -1.65 21.55 15.13
C ILE A 137 -1.85 22.74 16.08
N LYS A 138 -2.60 23.76 15.64
CA LYS A 138 -3.00 24.94 16.43
C LYS A 138 -1.83 25.71 17.01
N ILE A 139 -0.84 26.02 16.18
CA ILE A 139 0.29 26.89 16.53
C ILE A 139 0.35 28.10 15.61
N ASN A 140 0.82 29.21 16.15
CA ASN A 140 1.16 30.38 15.34
C ASN A 140 2.61 30.27 14.88
N ILE A 141 2.86 30.62 13.62
CA ILE A 141 4.19 30.61 13.02
C ILE A 141 4.42 31.95 12.30
N GLU A 142 5.58 32.55 12.53
CA GLU A 142 5.96 33.77 11.85
C GLU A 142 6.39 33.51 10.42
N GLN A 143 6.18 34.50 9.53
CA GLN A 143 6.54 34.42 8.11
C GLN A 143 8.01 34.04 7.92
N ASN A 144 8.92 34.66 8.67
CA ASN A 144 10.36 34.40 8.58
C ASN A 144 10.71 32.94 8.94
N ALA A 145 10.01 32.35 9.91
CA ALA A 145 10.18 30.94 10.28
C ALA A 145 9.64 30.01 9.19
N VAL A 146 8.51 30.36 8.55
CA VAL A 146 7.98 29.62 7.40
C VAL A 146 8.97 29.61 6.24
N GLU A 147 9.51 30.77 5.89
CA GLU A 147 10.50 30.92 4.82
C GLU A 147 11.79 30.13 5.11
N MET A 148 12.24 30.14 6.36
CA MET A 148 13.40 29.34 6.78
C MET A 148 13.12 27.85 6.63
N ILE A 149 11.99 27.36 7.15
CA ILE A 149 11.63 25.95 7.01
C ILE A 149 11.53 25.57 5.52
N ALA A 150 10.86 26.39 4.70
CA ALA A 150 10.69 26.14 3.27
C ALA A 150 12.03 26.13 2.50
N ARG A 151 13.03 26.87 2.99
CA ARG A 151 14.40 26.91 2.41
C ARG A 151 15.17 25.63 2.66
N TYR A 152 15.00 25.01 3.83
CA TYR A 152 15.78 23.83 4.24
C TYR A 152 15.04 22.52 4.00
N ALA A 153 13.72 22.52 3.94
CA ALA A 153 12.92 21.33 3.68
C ALA A 153 13.12 20.80 2.25
N LYS A 154 13.42 19.53 2.12
CA LYS A 154 13.61 18.85 0.84
C LYS A 154 12.27 18.49 0.17
N ASN A 155 11.22 18.33 0.97
CA ASN A 155 9.87 17.95 0.53
C ASN A 155 8.85 18.34 1.60
N GLY A 156 7.55 18.19 1.30
CA GLY A 156 6.48 18.55 2.23
C GLY A 156 6.48 17.76 3.55
N ARG A 157 6.86 16.49 3.51
CA ARG A 157 6.96 15.65 4.73
C ARG A 157 8.07 16.16 5.65
N ASP A 158 9.19 16.55 5.08
CA ASP A 158 10.33 17.11 5.81
C ASP A 158 9.96 18.46 6.44
N ALA A 159 9.26 19.32 5.70
CA ALA A 159 8.76 20.60 6.21
C ALA A 159 7.84 20.42 7.44
N VAL A 160 6.90 19.49 7.36
CA VAL A 160 5.99 19.18 8.49
C VAL A 160 6.76 18.62 9.68
N LYS A 161 7.77 17.78 9.44
CA LYS A 161 8.63 17.24 10.49
C LYS A 161 9.41 18.34 11.21
N ILE A 162 10.02 19.28 10.48
CA ILE A 162 10.74 20.42 11.06
C ILE A 162 9.77 21.27 11.89
N LEU A 163 8.58 21.57 11.37
CA LEU A 163 7.54 22.31 12.09
C LEU A 163 7.13 21.61 13.40
N GLN A 164 6.97 20.29 13.38
CA GLN A 164 6.64 19.52 14.59
C GLN A 164 7.77 19.57 15.63
N MET A 165 9.02 19.52 15.17
CA MET A 165 10.18 19.66 16.06
C MET A 165 10.21 21.07 16.70
N ALA A 166 10.01 22.12 15.90
CA ALA A 166 9.91 23.50 16.40
C ALA A 166 8.79 23.65 17.43
N LYS A 167 7.61 23.08 17.17
CA LYS A 167 6.50 23.07 18.13
C LYS A 167 6.93 22.47 19.47
N ASN A 168 7.65 21.35 19.48
CA ASN A 168 8.05 20.69 20.72
C ASN A 168 9.03 21.56 21.51
N ILE A 169 9.94 22.27 20.84
CA ILE A 169 10.87 23.20 21.47
C ILE A 169 10.12 24.36 22.13
N ILE A 170 9.20 25.00 21.40
CA ILE A 170 8.39 26.11 21.93
C ILE A 170 7.59 25.69 23.17
N PHE A 171 7.03 24.48 23.13
CA PHE A 171 6.26 23.96 24.25
C PHE A 171 7.13 23.76 25.50
N LEU A 172 8.37 23.34 25.34
CA LEU A 172 9.33 23.21 26.43
C LEU A 172 9.75 24.58 27.00
N ASP A 173 9.85 25.62 26.15
CA ASP A 173 10.24 26.97 26.52
C ASP A 173 9.06 27.85 26.99
N ASN A 174 7.82 27.29 27.11
CA ASN A 174 6.60 28.04 27.41
C ASN A 174 6.31 29.22 26.46
N ARG A 175 6.84 29.18 25.24
CA ARG A 175 6.56 30.16 24.19
C ARG A 175 5.26 29.80 23.46
N ARG A 176 4.62 30.75 22.79
CA ARG A 176 3.38 30.53 22.04
C ARG A 176 3.54 30.54 20.53
N ASN A 177 4.64 31.04 20.03
CA ASN A 177 4.85 31.25 18.59
C ASN A 177 6.16 30.59 18.15
N VAL A 178 6.20 30.07 16.92
CA VAL A 178 7.42 29.65 16.26
C VAL A 178 8.08 30.88 15.64
N THR A 179 9.23 31.27 16.18
CA THR A 179 10.08 32.39 15.76
C THR A 179 11.42 31.87 15.24
N LEU A 180 12.24 32.74 14.73
CA LEU A 180 13.61 32.41 14.27
C LEU A 180 14.63 32.28 15.40
N ASP A 181 14.31 32.70 16.63
CA ASP A 181 15.23 32.76 17.77
C ASP A 181 15.36 31.39 18.47
#